data_9a06eb3d2a1bb4429f67c2dcc663acb0
#
_entry.id   9a06eb3d2a1bb4429f67c2dcc663acb0
#
_cell.length_a   1.000
_cell.length_b   1.000
_cell.length_c   1.000
_cell.angle_alpha   90.00
_cell.angle_beta   90.00
_cell.angle_gamma   90.00
#
_symmetry.space_group_name_H-M   'P 1'
#
loop_
_entity.id
_entity.type
_entity.pdbx_description
1 polymer ?
#
loop_
_entity_poly.entity_id
_entity_poly.type
_entity_poly.pdbx_seq_one_letter_code
_entity_poly.pdbx_strand_id
1 'polypeptide(L)'
;MSLPDFSMRQLLEAGVHFGHQSHRWNPKMAEFIFGARNNIHIIDLAQTVPLLHTALKAVSDTVAKGGRILFVGTKRQAQDGVAEAAKRSAQYFVNSRWLGGTLTNWKTISGSTSAAPLRRPLPLRSAGPPERRAGLSIRQTRGFRV
;
A
#
# COMPACT_ATOMS: atom_id res chain seq x y z
N MET A 1 15.75 5.67 -9.44
CA MET A 1 14.86 6.16 -8.36
C MET A 1 15.54 5.87 -7.03
N SER A 2 15.62 6.88 -6.14
CA SER A 2 16.11 6.63 -4.79
C SER A 2 15.06 5.83 -4.00
N LEU A 3 15.49 4.77 -3.33
CA LEU A 3 14.63 4.04 -2.39
C LEU A 3 14.34 4.97 -1.19
N PRO A 4 13.16 4.83 -0.55
CA PRO A 4 12.87 5.56 0.66
C PRO A 4 13.89 5.17 1.75
N ASP A 5 14.46 6.19 2.39
CA ASP A 5 15.34 6.00 3.53
C ASP A 5 14.52 5.94 4.81
N PHE A 6 14.85 5.00 5.68
CA PHE A 6 14.21 4.83 6.97
C PHE A 6 15.22 4.33 8.00
N SER A 7 15.11 4.82 9.21
CA SER A 7 15.97 4.45 10.32
C SER A 7 15.30 3.42 11.23
N MET A 8 16.11 2.65 11.95
CA MET A 8 15.64 1.74 13.02
C MET A 8 14.80 2.48 14.05
N ARG A 9 15.15 3.74 14.36
CA ARG A 9 14.42 4.58 15.32
C ARG A 9 12.99 4.86 14.83
N GLN A 10 12.81 5.19 13.57
CA GLN A 10 11.47 5.41 12.99
C GLN A 10 10.61 4.15 13.03
N LEU A 11 11.20 2.97 12.79
CA LEU A 11 10.49 1.70 12.93
C LEU A 11 10.10 1.41 14.38
N LEU A 12 10.96 1.75 15.33
CA LEU A 12 10.66 1.63 16.76
C LEU A 12 9.51 2.55 17.18
N GLU A 13 9.56 3.82 16.76
CA GLU A 13 8.51 4.83 17.02
C GLU A 13 7.17 4.44 16.38
N ALA A 14 7.20 3.82 15.20
CA ALA A 14 6.00 3.27 14.53
C ALA A 14 5.46 1.98 15.19
N GLY A 15 6.14 1.42 16.21
CA GLY A 15 5.70 0.23 16.91
C GLY A 15 5.87 -1.09 16.14
N VAL A 16 6.72 -1.13 15.11
CA VAL A 16 6.93 -2.33 14.27
C VAL A 16 7.55 -3.49 15.05
N HIS A 17 8.21 -3.20 16.17
CA HIS A 17 8.83 -4.20 17.06
C HIS A 17 7.82 -5.01 17.89
N PHE A 18 6.57 -4.60 17.99
CA PHE A 18 5.55 -5.37 18.72
C PHE A 18 5.09 -6.58 17.91
N GLY A 19 5.32 -7.76 18.45
CA GLY A 19 4.86 -9.02 17.91
C GLY A 19 3.54 -9.49 18.53
N HIS A 20 3.29 -10.78 18.46
CA HIS A 20 2.11 -11.40 19.07
C HIS A 20 2.31 -11.67 20.56
N GLN A 21 1.19 -11.89 21.26
CA GLN A 21 1.22 -12.41 22.63
C GLN A 21 1.91 -13.79 22.66
N SER A 22 2.63 -14.08 23.73
CA SER A 22 3.48 -15.28 23.85
C SER A 22 2.77 -16.59 23.53
N HIS A 23 1.48 -16.71 23.88
CA HIS A 23 0.70 -17.92 23.61
C HIS A 23 0.18 -18.04 22.15
N ARG A 24 0.30 -16.98 21.35
CA ARG A 24 -0.18 -16.93 19.94
C ARG A 24 0.95 -16.89 18.91
N TRP A 25 2.16 -17.10 19.34
CA TRP A 25 3.29 -17.02 18.45
C TRP A 25 3.43 -18.26 17.57
N ASN A 26 4.16 -18.12 16.46
CA ASN A 26 4.54 -19.26 15.64
C ASN A 26 6.00 -19.62 15.94
N PRO A 27 6.34 -20.88 16.27
CA PRO A 27 7.70 -21.32 16.52
C PRO A 27 8.70 -21.01 15.41
N LYS A 28 8.25 -20.94 14.16
CA LYS A 28 9.08 -20.54 13.01
C LYS A 28 9.59 -19.09 13.08
N MET A 29 9.02 -18.28 13.95
CA MET A 29 9.46 -16.90 14.19
C MET A 29 10.54 -16.80 15.27
N ALA A 30 10.97 -17.90 15.87
CA ALA A 30 11.92 -17.90 16.98
C ALA A 30 13.21 -17.13 16.66
N GLU A 31 13.75 -17.29 15.46
CA GLU A 31 14.98 -16.63 14.99
C GLU A 31 14.85 -15.11 14.81
N PHE A 32 13.63 -14.59 14.66
CA PHE A 32 13.34 -13.17 14.47
C PHE A 32 12.87 -12.47 15.74
N ILE A 33 12.76 -13.18 16.85
CA ILE A 33 12.27 -12.66 18.12
C ILE A 33 13.46 -12.31 19.00
N PHE A 34 13.57 -11.03 19.39
CA PHE A 34 14.57 -10.56 20.33
C PHE A 34 14.32 -11.07 21.75
N GLY A 35 13.06 -11.15 22.16
CA GLY A 35 12.67 -11.58 23.51
C GLY A 35 11.18 -11.39 23.76
N ALA A 36 10.76 -11.58 25.00
CA ALA A 36 9.39 -11.35 25.42
C ALA A 36 9.36 -10.35 26.59
N ARG A 37 8.44 -9.39 26.54
CA ARG A 37 8.18 -8.42 27.61
C ARG A 37 6.68 -8.28 27.82
N ASN A 38 6.22 -8.38 29.07
CA ASN A 38 4.79 -8.29 29.41
C ASN A 38 3.92 -9.27 28.59
N ASN A 39 4.37 -10.50 28.41
CA ASN A 39 3.71 -11.53 27.61
C ASN A 39 3.54 -11.20 26.12
N ILE A 40 4.31 -10.23 25.59
CA ILE A 40 4.33 -9.87 24.17
C ILE A 40 5.75 -10.14 23.65
N HIS A 41 5.86 -10.83 22.52
CA HIS A 41 7.12 -11.00 21.83
C HIS A 41 7.58 -9.69 21.20
N ILE A 42 8.87 -9.40 21.29
CA ILE A 42 9.50 -8.26 20.65
C ILE A 42 10.29 -8.76 19.45
N ILE A 43 10.04 -8.18 18.30
CA ILE A 43 10.70 -8.53 17.03
C ILE A 43 12.04 -7.81 16.96
N ASP A 44 13.07 -8.51 16.50
CA ASP A 44 14.41 -7.97 16.28
C ASP A 44 14.45 -7.04 15.06
N LEU A 45 14.53 -5.75 15.32
CA LEU A 45 14.62 -4.73 14.26
C LEU A 45 15.96 -4.73 13.54
N ALA A 46 17.03 -5.23 14.16
CA ALA A 46 18.34 -5.32 13.52
C ALA A 46 18.31 -6.25 12.30
N GLN A 47 17.50 -7.30 12.36
CA GLN A 47 17.24 -8.19 11.23
C GLN A 47 16.17 -7.64 10.28
N THR A 48 15.15 -6.96 10.81
CA THR A 48 14.04 -6.44 10.01
C THR A 48 14.47 -5.34 9.03
N VAL A 49 15.37 -4.45 9.43
CA VAL A 49 15.85 -3.33 8.59
C VAL A 49 16.46 -3.81 7.27
N PRO A 50 17.48 -4.71 7.26
CA PRO A 50 18.05 -5.19 6.01
C PRO A 50 17.07 -6.02 5.16
N LEU A 51 16.17 -6.78 5.79
CA LEU A 51 15.13 -7.53 5.07
C LEU A 51 14.15 -6.59 4.38
N LEU A 52 13.76 -5.50 5.04
CA LEU A 52 12.88 -4.47 4.45
C LEU A 52 13.56 -3.77 3.28
N HIS A 53 14.84 -3.43 3.37
CA HIS A 53 15.61 -2.89 2.23
C HIS A 53 15.62 -3.85 1.03
N THR A 54 15.83 -5.13 1.28
CA THR A 54 15.80 -6.16 0.24
C THR A 54 14.43 -6.24 -0.42
N ALA A 55 13.36 -6.19 0.37
CA ALA A 55 11.98 -6.19 -0.14
C ALA A 55 11.67 -4.95 -0.98
N LEU A 56 12.07 -3.76 -0.53
CA LEU A 56 11.89 -2.52 -1.28
C LEU A 56 12.65 -2.52 -2.61
N LYS A 57 13.87 -3.07 -2.61
CA LYS A 57 14.64 -3.24 -3.84
C LYS A 57 13.92 -4.17 -4.83
N ALA A 58 13.43 -5.31 -4.37
CA ALA A 58 12.67 -6.24 -5.21
C ALA A 58 11.41 -5.61 -5.81
N VAL A 59 10.68 -4.79 -5.03
CA VAL A 59 9.51 -4.02 -5.50
C VAL A 59 9.94 -3.02 -6.56
N SER A 60 11.00 -2.25 -6.31
CA SER A 60 11.53 -1.25 -7.25
C SER A 60 11.94 -1.90 -8.57
N ASP A 61 12.67 -3.01 -8.52
CA ASP A 61 13.13 -3.74 -9.71
C ASP A 61 11.96 -4.31 -10.51
N THR A 62 10.92 -4.78 -9.84
CA THR A 62 9.70 -5.28 -10.49
C THR A 62 8.98 -4.18 -11.24
N VAL A 63 8.80 -3.01 -10.60
CA VAL A 63 8.14 -1.87 -11.23
C VAL A 63 8.98 -1.29 -12.38
N ALA A 64 10.30 -1.23 -12.22
CA ALA A 64 11.22 -0.76 -13.28
C ALA A 64 11.13 -1.62 -14.56
N LYS A 65 10.85 -2.92 -14.41
CA LYS A 65 10.60 -3.86 -15.53
C LYS A 65 9.18 -3.78 -16.10
N GLY A 66 8.35 -2.82 -15.66
CA GLY A 66 6.95 -2.69 -16.07
C GLY A 66 6.00 -3.66 -15.35
N GLY A 67 6.45 -4.36 -14.32
CA GLY A 67 5.63 -5.26 -13.52
C GLY A 67 4.55 -4.52 -12.71
N ARG A 68 3.60 -5.28 -12.21
CA ARG A 68 2.50 -4.78 -11.37
C ARG A 68 2.61 -5.31 -9.96
N ILE A 69 2.19 -4.50 -9.01
CA ILE A 69 2.19 -4.87 -7.58
C ILE A 69 0.74 -5.05 -7.12
N LEU A 70 0.49 -6.15 -6.42
CA LEU A 70 -0.78 -6.38 -5.74
C LEU A 70 -0.58 -6.19 -4.24
N PHE A 71 -1.17 -5.14 -3.69
CA PHE A 71 -1.19 -4.91 -2.25
C PHE A 71 -2.30 -5.75 -1.61
N VAL A 72 -1.95 -6.55 -0.61
CA VAL A 72 -2.91 -7.37 0.13
C VAL A 72 -2.89 -6.99 1.61
N GLY A 73 -4.02 -6.54 2.12
CA GLY A 73 -4.15 -6.16 3.52
C GLY A 73 -5.56 -6.42 4.02
N THR A 74 -5.86 -7.67 4.37
CA THR A 74 -7.19 -8.11 4.81
C THR A 74 -7.45 -7.86 6.29
N LYS A 75 -6.41 -7.53 7.07
CA LYS A 75 -6.53 -7.17 8.49
C LYS A 75 -7.21 -5.81 8.60
N ARG A 76 -8.22 -5.70 9.47
CA ARG A 76 -9.03 -4.48 9.62
C ARG A 76 -8.18 -3.21 9.84
N GLN A 77 -7.11 -3.30 10.64
CA GLN A 77 -6.21 -2.19 10.92
C GLN A 77 -5.36 -1.76 9.71
N ALA A 78 -5.16 -2.65 8.72
CA ALA A 78 -4.36 -2.39 7.53
C ALA A 78 -5.18 -1.96 6.31
N GLN A 79 -6.51 -2.15 6.33
CA GLN A 79 -7.38 -1.97 5.16
C GLN A 79 -7.27 -0.59 4.53
N ASP A 80 -7.36 0.46 5.34
CA ASP A 80 -7.36 1.83 4.85
C ASP A 80 -5.97 2.25 4.36
N GLY A 81 -4.91 1.94 5.13
CA GLY A 81 -3.53 2.23 4.75
C GLY A 81 -3.11 1.54 3.46
N VAL A 82 -3.50 0.26 3.28
CA VAL A 82 -3.23 -0.49 2.04
C VAL A 82 -3.99 0.11 0.86
N ALA A 83 -5.26 0.47 1.02
CA ALA A 83 -6.06 1.09 -0.04
C ALA A 83 -5.51 2.46 -0.45
N GLU A 84 -5.10 3.28 0.51
CA GLU A 84 -4.51 4.59 0.26
C GLU A 84 -3.16 4.47 -0.47
N ALA A 85 -2.26 3.63 0.03
CA ALA A 85 -0.96 3.40 -0.59
C ALA A 85 -1.08 2.90 -2.03
N ALA A 86 -1.98 1.94 -2.28
CA ALA A 86 -2.22 1.39 -3.60
C ALA A 86 -2.84 2.41 -4.57
N LYS A 87 -3.79 3.23 -4.10
CA LYS A 87 -4.38 4.32 -4.91
C LYS A 87 -3.32 5.36 -5.28
N ARG A 88 -2.48 5.77 -4.32
CA ARG A 88 -1.40 6.74 -4.54
C ARG A 88 -0.36 6.25 -5.54
N SER A 89 -0.06 4.96 -5.55
CA SER A 89 0.90 4.34 -6.49
C SER A 89 0.25 3.78 -7.76
N ALA A 90 -1.05 3.95 -7.96
CA ALA A 90 -1.82 3.41 -9.08
C ALA A 90 -1.65 1.88 -9.26
N GLN A 91 -1.53 1.14 -8.16
CA GLN A 91 -1.39 -0.31 -8.14
C GLN A 91 -2.69 -1.00 -7.67
N TYR A 92 -2.76 -2.32 -7.88
CA TYR A 92 -3.91 -3.11 -7.47
C TYR A 92 -3.90 -3.38 -5.97
N PHE A 93 -5.07 -3.55 -5.37
CA PHE A 93 -5.16 -3.92 -3.95
C PHE A 93 -6.35 -4.80 -3.62
N VAL A 94 -6.18 -5.60 -2.57
CA VAL A 94 -7.22 -6.39 -1.91
C VAL A 94 -7.18 -6.03 -0.44
N ASN A 95 -8.17 -5.29 0.02
CA ASN A 95 -8.28 -4.86 1.41
C ASN A 95 -9.50 -5.47 2.15
N SER A 96 -10.22 -6.37 1.49
CA SER A 96 -11.33 -7.13 2.06
C SER A 96 -10.92 -8.60 2.22
N ARG A 97 -11.87 -9.51 2.24
CA ARG A 97 -11.60 -10.94 2.36
C ARG A 97 -10.81 -11.46 1.14
N TRP A 98 -9.73 -12.19 1.40
CA TRP A 98 -9.05 -12.96 0.36
C TRP A 98 -9.88 -14.19 -0.01
N LEU A 99 -10.27 -14.33 -1.25
CA LEU A 99 -11.04 -15.49 -1.72
C LEU A 99 -10.10 -16.66 -2.02
N GLY A 100 -10.48 -17.86 -1.56
CA GLY A 100 -9.78 -19.08 -1.92
C GLY A 100 -9.79 -19.28 -3.44
N GLY A 101 -8.64 -19.67 -4.01
CA GLY A 101 -8.49 -19.85 -5.46
C GLY A 101 -8.21 -18.58 -6.26
N THR A 102 -8.01 -17.42 -5.62
CA THR A 102 -7.70 -16.16 -6.32
C THR A 102 -6.50 -16.28 -7.26
N LEU A 103 -5.48 -17.05 -6.91
CA LEU A 103 -4.29 -17.28 -7.73
C LEU A 103 -4.39 -18.56 -8.59
N THR A 104 -5.14 -19.57 -8.17
CA THR A 104 -5.18 -20.88 -8.80
C THR A 104 -6.41 -21.11 -9.67
N ASN A 105 -7.52 -20.42 -9.39
CA ASN A 105 -8.78 -20.53 -10.12
C ASN A 105 -9.37 -19.15 -10.44
N TRP A 106 -8.58 -18.32 -11.09
CA TRP A 106 -8.96 -16.94 -11.41
C TRP A 106 -10.20 -16.84 -12.30
N LYS A 107 -10.37 -17.79 -13.24
CA LYS A 107 -11.52 -17.78 -14.16
C LYS A 107 -12.85 -17.80 -13.41
N THR A 108 -12.98 -18.65 -12.42
CA THR A 108 -14.20 -18.74 -11.58
C THR A 108 -14.34 -17.53 -10.65
N ILE A 109 -13.22 -17.12 -10.01
CA ILE A 109 -13.22 -16.00 -9.08
C ILE A 109 -13.54 -14.68 -9.79
N SER A 110 -13.01 -14.43 -10.98
CA SER A 110 -13.29 -13.19 -11.73
C SER A 110 -14.76 -13.04 -12.10
N GLY A 111 -15.44 -14.14 -12.43
CA GLY A 111 -16.89 -14.15 -12.69
C GLY A 111 -17.72 -13.79 -11.46
N SER A 112 -17.31 -14.28 -10.28
CA SER A 112 -17.96 -13.97 -9.00
C SER A 112 -17.61 -12.59 -8.45
N THR A 113 -16.49 -12.01 -8.88
CA THR A 113 -15.94 -10.76 -8.37
C THR A 113 -16.35 -9.55 -9.23
N SER A 114 -17.11 -9.74 -10.30
CA SER A 114 -17.71 -8.62 -11.06
C SER A 114 -18.54 -7.68 -10.17
N ALA A 115 -19.01 -8.15 -9.03
CA ALA A 115 -19.68 -7.37 -7.99
C ALA A 115 -18.77 -6.75 -6.92
N ALA A 116 -17.49 -7.19 -6.81
CA ALA A 116 -16.52 -6.62 -5.87
C ALA A 116 -15.15 -6.54 -6.55
N PRO A 117 -14.84 -5.46 -7.23
CA PRO A 117 -13.68 -5.36 -8.09
C PRO A 117 -12.39 -5.47 -7.29
N LEU A 118 -11.40 -6.22 -7.82
CA LEU A 118 -10.02 -5.81 -7.77
C LEU A 118 -10.02 -4.37 -8.29
N ARG A 119 -10.09 -3.39 -7.37
CA ARG A 119 -10.28 -2.00 -7.76
C ARG A 119 -9.05 -1.58 -8.56
N ARG A 120 -9.26 -1.47 -9.87
CA ARG A 120 -8.30 -0.78 -10.72
C ARG A 120 -8.17 0.64 -10.19
N PRO A 121 -6.98 1.12 -9.83
CA PRO A 121 -6.80 2.55 -9.65
C PRO A 121 -7.19 3.24 -10.96
N LEU A 122 -7.87 4.36 -10.85
CA LEU A 122 -8.08 5.22 -12.01
C LEU A 122 -6.71 5.52 -12.64
N PRO A 123 -6.57 5.48 -13.98
CA PRO A 123 -5.33 5.87 -14.61
C PRO A 123 -4.98 7.27 -14.07
N LEU A 124 -3.78 7.42 -13.54
CA LEU A 124 -3.24 8.75 -13.27
C LEU A 124 -3.32 9.50 -14.60
N ARG A 125 -4.23 10.47 -14.69
CA ARG A 125 -4.13 11.45 -15.76
C ARG A 125 -2.71 11.97 -15.68
N SER A 126 -1.89 11.66 -16.69
CA SER A 126 -0.63 12.36 -16.88
C SER A 126 -0.97 13.85 -16.71
N ALA A 127 -0.36 14.50 -15.73
CA ALA A 127 -0.42 15.94 -15.62
C ALA A 127 0.19 16.45 -16.93
N GLY A 128 -0.66 16.75 -17.89
CA GLY A 128 -0.28 17.53 -19.07
C GLY A 128 0.30 18.85 -18.55
N PRO A 129 1.19 19.48 -19.32
CA PRO A 129 1.75 20.76 -18.92
C PRO A 129 0.60 21.73 -18.59
N PRO A 130 0.76 22.62 -17.60
CA PRO A 130 -0.30 23.54 -17.21
C PRO A 130 -0.74 24.33 -18.42
N GLU A 131 -1.97 24.06 -18.88
CA GLU A 131 -2.59 24.91 -19.90
C GLU A 131 -2.57 26.33 -19.36
N ARG A 132 -1.83 27.20 -20.08
CA ARG A 132 -1.88 28.64 -19.87
C ARG A 132 -3.34 29.02 -19.98
N ARG A 133 -3.97 29.40 -18.88
CA ARG A 133 -5.30 29.97 -18.88
C ARG A 133 -5.28 31.18 -19.81
N ALA A 134 -5.79 30.98 -21.02
CA ALA A 134 -6.11 32.07 -21.93
C ALA A 134 -7.12 32.96 -21.20
N GLY A 135 -6.83 34.25 -21.19
CA GLY A 135 -7.56 35.25 -20.45
C GLY A 135 -9.06 35.23 -20.73
N LEU A 136 -9.85 35.13 -19.66
CA LEU A 136 -11.27 35.40 -19.72
C LEU A 136 -11.46 36.89 -19.93
N SER A 137 -11.74 37.28 -21.18
CA SER A 137 -12.22 38.60 -21.55
C SER A 137 -13.54 38.86 -20.82
N ILE A 138 -13.53 39.78 -19.88
CA ILE A 138 -14.75 40.31 -19.24
C ILE A 138 -15.51 41.11 -20.30
N ARG A 139 -16.54 40.53 -20.90
CA ARG A 139 -17.55 41.29 -21.62
C ARG A 139 -18.42 42.00 -20.60
N GLN A 140 -18.25 43.31 -20.52
CA GLN A 140 -19.22 44.25 -19.93
C GLN A 140 -20.57 44.03 -20.63
N THR A 141 -21.56 43.57 -19.93
CA THR A 141 -22.97 43.77 -20.30
C THR A 141 -23.47 45.03 -19.59
N ARG A 142 -23.64 46.07 -20.40
CA ARG A 142 -24.39 47.27 -20.07
C ARG A 142 -25.86 46.92 -19.84
N GLY A 143 -26.42 47.51 -18.80
CA GLY A 143 -27.73 48.12 -18.82
C GLY A 143 -28.91 47.21 -18.58
N PHE A 144 -29.56 47.35 -17.43
CA PHE A 144 -31.01 47.54 -17.37
C PHE A 144 -31.32 48.55 -16.27
N ARG A 145 -31.89 49.70 -16.70
CA ARG A 145 -32.68 50.62 -15.85
C ARG A 145 -34.07 50.01 -15.66
N VAL A 146 -34.62 49.98 -14.54
CA VAL A 146 -35.84 50.66 -14.05
C VAL A 146 -35.85 50.46 -12.54
#